data_e41e51a3dde139b979678e65366eccd3
#
_entry.id   e41e51a3dde139b979678e65366eccd3
#
_cell.length_a   1.000
_cell.length_b   1.000
_cell.length_c   1.000
_cell.angle_alpha   90.00
_cell.angle_beta   90.00
_cell.angle_gamma   90.00
#
_symmetry.space_group_name_H-M   'P 1'
#
loop_
_entity.id
_entity.type
_entity.pdbx_description
1 polymer ?
#
loop_
_entity_poly.entity_id
_entity_poly.type
_entity_poly.pdbx_seq_one_letter_code
_entity_poly.pdbx_strand_id
1 'polypeptide(L)'
;MKDLDWSNLSFGYMPTDYNVRCCYRNGAWGEIEICSDEYIHMHMAATCLHYGQEAFEGLKAYRCPDGKVRVFRMDENAARLQSTCRGILMPEVPTALFEEMVKKVVRLNQEYIPTYESGATLYIRPLLIGTSPQVGVHPATEYMFLIFVTPVGPYFKGGFSTNPYVIIREYDRSAPLGTGKYKVGGNYAASLYANKMAHDLGYDCEFYLDAKEKKYIDECGAANFFGIKNNTYVTPKSTSILPSITNKSLMQLAEDMGLKVERRQVPEEELATFEEAGACGTAAVISPISKIDDLENKKSYVISKDGKPGPISTQLYNKLRGIQYGTEPDIHNWTTVIIE
;
A
#
# COMPACT_ATOMS: atom_id res chain seq x y z
N MET A 1 -15.28 -12.06 19.91
CA MET A 1 -15.10 -11.80 18.47
C MET A 1 -16.47 -11.51 17.89
N LYS A 2 -16.59 -10.52 16.99
CA LYS A 2 -17.87 -10.20 16.32
C LYS A 2 -18.31 -11.38 15.46
N ASP A 3 -19.62 -11.60 15.37
CA ASP A 3 -20.21 -12.63 14.50
C ASP A 3 -20.34 -12.05 13.07
N LEU A 4 -19.29 -12.26 12.28
CA LEU A 4 -19.17 -11.77 10.90
C LEU A 4 -18.78 -12.92 9.98
N ASP A 5 -19.27 -12.87 8.73
CA ASP A 5 -18.84 -13.83 7.70
C ASP A 5 -17.45 -13.44 7.17
N TRP A 6 -16.42 -13.87 7.90
CA TRP A 6 -15.00 -13.56 7.61
C TRP A 6 -14.54 -14.06 6.25
N SER A 7 -15.17 -15.12 5.71
CA SER A 7 -14.79 -15.74 4.44
C SER A 7 -15.28 -14.96 3.21
N ASN A 8 -16.32 -14.13 3.37
CA ASN A 8 -16.93 -13.35 2.29
C ASN A 8 -16.60 -11.85 2.35
N LEU A 9 -15.64 -11.44 3.16
CA LEU A 9 -15.21 -10.05 3.20
C LEU A 9 -14.62 -9.61 1.85
N SER A 10 -15.03 -8.44 1.38
CA SER A 10 -14.35 -7.73 0.29
C SER A 10 -13.24 -6.82 0.83
N PHE A 11 -12.44 -6.21 -0.06
CA PHE A 11 -11.55 -5.13 0.31
C PHE A 11 -12.32 -3.78 0.31
N GLY A 12 -13.37 -3.70 1.14
CA GLY A 12 -14.27 -2.56 1.26
C GLY A 12 -14.34 -2.04 2.69
N TYR A 13 -14.94 -0.86 2.86
CA TYR A 13 -15.16 -0.30 4.18
C TYR A 13 -16.28 -1.04 4.92
N MET A 14 -15.99 -1.41 6.16
CA MET A 14 -16.96 -1.89 7.15
C MET A 14 -16.74 -1.11 8.44
N PRO A 15 -17.79 -0.56 9.07
CA PRO A 15 -17.67 0.19 10.32
C PRO A 15 -17.17 -0.71 11.46
N THR A 16 -16.40 -0.10 12.36
CA THR A 16 -15.96 -0.70 13.62
C THR A 16 -16.33 0.21 14.79
N ASP A 17 -16.17 -0.26 16.03
CA ASP A 17 -16.71 0.46 17.18
C ASP A 17 -15.96 1.77 17.47
N TYR A 18 -14.65 1.84 17.15
CA TYR A 18 -13.81 2.99 17.53
C TYR A 18 -12.82 3.39 16.45
N ASN A 19 -12.55 4.70 16.40
CA ASN A 19 -11.39 5.29 15.77
C ASN A 19 -10.63 6.15 16.79
N VAL A 20 -9.40 6.54 16.48
CA VAL A 20 -8.59 7.42 17.34
C VAL A 20 -8.17 8.65 16.57
N ARG A 21 -8.18 9.80 17.21
CA ARG A 21 -7.87 11.10 16.63
C ARG A 21 -6.87 11.86 17.50
N CYS A 22 -6.02 12.66 16.88
CA CYS A 22 -5.12 13.57 17.55
C CYS A 22 -4.98 14.84 16.71
N CYS A 23 -5.24 15.99 17.30
CA CYS A 23 -5.18 17.28 16.59
C CYS A 23 -3.81 17.94 16.79
N TYR A 24 -3.31 18.57 15.72
CA TYR A 24 -2.16 19.48 15.78
C TYR A 24 -2.66 20.91 15.75
N ARG A 25 -2.38 21.66 16.82
CA ARG A 25 -2.76 23.07 16.98
C ARG A 25 -1.68 23.83 17.71
N ASN A 26 -1.51 25.10 17.40
CA ASN A 26 -0.53 25.99 18.07
C ASN A 26 0.89 25.41 18.08
N GLY A 27 1.28 24.69 17.01
CA GLY A 27 2.62 24.13 16.87
C GLY A 27 2.87 22.82 17.62
N ALA A 28 1.84 22.18 18.18
CA ALA A 28 1.99 20.94 18.98
C ALA A 28 0.87 19.93 18.71
N TRP A 29 1.20 18.64 18.85
CA TRP A 29 0.24 17.54 18.92
C TRP A 29 -0.46 17.52 20.26
N GLY A 30 -1.78 17.35 20.26
CA GLY A 30 -2.61 17.23 21.47
C GLY A 30 -2.71 15.81 22.01
N GLU A 31 -3.75 15.57 22.81
CA GLU A 31 -4.06 14.26 23.37
C GLU A 31 -4.71 13.34 22.33
N ILE A 32 -4.58 12.02 22.55
CA ILE A 32 -5.25 11.01 21.72
C ILE A 32 -6.69 10.85 22.19
N GLU A 33 -7.63 11.25 21.37
CA GLU A 33 -9.07 11.09 21.57
C GLU A 33 -9.55 9.75 21.03
N ILE A 34 -10.40 9.04 21.78
CA ILE A 34 -11.11 7.82 21.35
C ILE A 34 -12.50 8.26 20.92
N CYS A 35 -12.86 7.95 19.67
CA CYS A 35 -14.14 8.32 19.07
C CYS A 35 -14.90 7.10 18.57
N SER A 36 -16.22 7.08 18.77
CA SER A 36 -17.13 6.09 18.18
C SER A 36 -17.89 6.63 16.96
N ASP A 37 -17.79 7.93 16.69
CA ASP A 37 -18.42 8.57 15.54
C ASP A 37 -17.56 8.39 14.29
N GLU A 38 -18.16 7.87 13.22
CA GLU A 38 -17.52 7.67 11.91
C GLU A 38 -17.35 8.97 11.13
N TYR A 39 -18.05 10.03 11.54
CA TYR A 39 -18.05 11.32 10.84
C TYR A 39 -17.01 12.28 11.42
N ILE A 40 -16.48 13.14 10.55
CA ILE A 40 -15.58 14.23 10.93
C ILE A 40 -16.33 15.53 10.74
N HIS A 41 -16.49 16.32 11.80
CA HIS A 41 -16.97 17.68 11.68
C HIS A 41 -15.82 18.59 11.23
N MET A 42 -15.90 19.14 10.03
CA MET A 42 -14.84 19.90 9.40
C MET A 42 -15.40 21.19 8.76
N HIS A 43 -14.62 22.27 8.83
CA HIS A 43 -14.95 23.51 8.15
C HIS A 43 -14.94 23.32 6.62
N MET A 44 -15.93 23.88 5.91
CA MET A 44 -16.04 23.73 4.44
C MET A 44 -14.84 24.26 3.65
N ALA A 45 -14.05 25.18 4.21
CA ALA A 45 -12.84 25.75 3.60
C ALA A 45 -11.56 25.04 4.08
N ALA A 46 -11.63 23.84 4.64
CA ALA A 46 -10.44 23.09 5.05
C ALA A 46 -9.52 22.79 3.85
N THR A 47 -8.20 22.94 4.03
CA THR A 47 -7.21 22.76 2.96
C THR A 47 -7.24 21.39 2.29
N CYS A 48 -7.53 20.33 3.04
CA CYS A 48 -7.63 18.99 2.48
C CYS A 48 -8.77 18.85 1.45
N LEU A 49 -9.88 19.59 1.62
CA LEU A 49 -11.05 19.53 0.72
C LEU A 49 -10.79 20.24 -0.61
N HIS A 50 -9.97 21.30 -0.62
CA HIS A 50 -9.76 22.14 -1.80
C HIS A 50 -8.43 21.92 -2.50
N TYR A 51 -7.38 21.64 -1.72
CA TYR A 51 -6.01 21.55 -2.23
C TYR A 51 -5.38 20.18 -2.02
N GLY A 52 -6.15 19.19 -1.52
CA GLY A 52 -5.65 17.84 -1.32
C GLY A 52 -4.47 17.78 -0.33
N GLN A 53 -4.37 18.71 0.64
CA GLN A 53 -3.32 18.66 1.66
C GLN A 53 -3.66 17.57 2.67
N GLU A 54 -3.39 16.33 2.27
CA GLU A 54 -3.63 15.13 3.07
C GLU A 54 -2.56 14.08 2.76
N ALA A 55 -2.32 13.20 3.71
CA ALA A 55 -1.42 12.06 3.60
C ALA A 55 -2.04 10.85 4.30
N PHE A 56 -1.86 9.66 3.74
CA PHE A 56 -2.41 8.46 4.36
C PHE A 56 -1.40 7.31 4.36
N GLU A 57 -1.67 6.33 5.23
CA GLU A 57 -0.93 5.10 5.28
C GLU A 57 -1.85 3.89 5.22
N GLY A 58 -1.28 2.72 5.04
CA GLY A 58 -2.01 1.47 5.04
C GLY A 58 -1.13 0.36 5.59
N LEU A 59 -1.58 -0.26 6.66
CA LEU A 59 -0.97 -1.43 7.27
C LEU A 59 -2.04 -2.42 7.71
N LYS A 60 -1.64 -3.57 8.21
CA LYS A 60 -2.56 -4.64 8.61
C LYS A 60 -2.18 -5.20 9.97
N ALA A 61 -3.20 -5.55 10.76
CA ALA A 61 -3.04 -6.40 11.92
C ALA A 61 -3.49 -7.84 11.57
N TYR A 62 -2.69 -8.80 12.02
CA TYR A 62 -2.84 -10.22 11.73
C TYR A 62 -3.09 -10.98 13.03
N ARG A 63 -4.20 -11.74 13.09
CA ARG A 63 -4.38 -12.76 14.13
C ARG A 63 -3.60 -14.00 13.74
N CYS A 64 -2.67 -14.38 14.59
CA CYS A 64 -1.70 -15.43 14.32
C CYS A 64 -2.16 -16.77 14.93
N PRO A 65 -1.66 -17.93 14.43
CA PRO A 65 -2.01 -19.24 14.99
C PRO A 65 -1.65 -19.42 16.46
N ASP A 66 -0.65 -18.69 16.98
CA ASP A 66 -0.26 -18.66 18.39
C ASP A 66 -1.19 -17.82 19.28
N GLY A 67 -2.30 -17.31 18.73
CA GLY A 67 -3.28 -16.47 19.40
C GLY A 67 -2.94 -14.98 19.44
N LYS A 68 -1.70 -14.62 19.18
CA LYS A 68 -1.23 -13.23 19.24
C LYS A 68 -1.72 -12.42 18.04
N VAL A 69 -1.75 -11.10 18.22
CA VAL A 69 -2.02 -10.16 17.13
C VAL A 69 -0.75 -9.37 16.85
N ARG A 70 -0.31 -9.41 15.59
CA ARG A 70 0.89 -8.73 15.11
C ARG A 70 0.56 -7.65 14.08
N VAL A 71 1.35 -6.57 14.08
CA VAL A 71 1.39 -5.55 13.02
C VAL A 71 2.78 -5.58 12.38
N PHE A 72 2.82 -5.52 11.05
CA PHE A 72 4.04 -5.66 10.25
C PHE A 72 4.61 -4.28 9.91
N ARG A 73 5.89 -4.02 10.28
CA ARG A 73 6.71 -2.85 9.92
C ARG A 73 6.02 -1.49 10.09
N MET A 74 5.32 -1.28 11.20
CA MET A 74 4.64 0.00 11.47
C MET A 74 5.61 1.18 11.62
N ASP A 75 6.83 0.94 12.04
CA ASP A 75 7.94 1.90 12.08
C ASP A 75 8.24 2.49 10.69
N GLU A 76 8.29 1.64 9.66
CA GLU A 76 8.49 2.06 8.27
C GLU A 76 7.28 2.86 7.73
N ASN A 77 6.06 2.52 8.15
CA ASN A 77 4.88 3.33 7.82
C ASN A 77 4.96 4.71 8.48
N ALA A 78 5.37 4.80 9.75
CA ALA A 78 5.58 6.06 10.43
C ALA A 78 6.65 6.92 9.71
N ALA A 79 7.80 6.33 9.37
CA ALA A 79 8.87 7.01 8.66
C ALA A 79 8.44 7.49 7.25
N ARG A 80 7.62 6.70 6.53
CA ARG A 80 7.11 7.08 5.22
C ARG A 80 6.07 8.20 5.32
N LEU A 81 5.19 8.17 6.33
CA LEU A 81 4.27 9.28 6.61
C LEU A 81 5.04 10.58 6.87
N GLN A 82 6.10 10.55 7.69
CA GLN A 82 6.97 11.70 7.93
C GLN A 82 7.60 12.22 6.65
N SER A 83 8.10 11.33 5.78
CA SER A 83 8.61 11.70 4.45
C SER A 83 7.55 12.39 3.59
N THR A 84 6.31 11.88 3.61
CA THR A 84 5.18 12.51 2.92
C THR A 84 4.87 13.89 3.51
N CYS A 85 4.83 14.01 4.84
CA CYS A 85 4.61 15.29 5.53
C CYS A 85 5.61 16.35 5.09
N ARG A 86 6.91 16.03 5.07
CA ARG A 86 7.95 16.95 4.59
C ARG A 86 7.72 17.38 3.14
N GLY A 87 7.22 16.44 2.31
CA GLY A 87 7.00 16.69 0.87
C GLY A 87 5.85 17.64 0.55
N ILE A 88 4.85 17.72 1.42
CA ILE A 88 3.66 18.55 1.22
C ILE A 88 3.43 19.55 2.37
N LEU A 89 4.50 19.87 3.12
CA LEU A 89 4.53 20.86 4.18
C LEU A 89 3.46 20.65 5.27
N MET A 90 3.36 19.41 5.77
CA MET A 90 2.55 19.07 6.94
C MET A 90 3.44 18.80 8.16
N PRO A 91 2.94 18.96 9.40
CA PRO A 91 3.70 18.58 10.59
C PRO A 91 3.96 17.07 10.59
N GLU A 92 5.19 16.67 10.91
CA GLU A 92 5.53 15.26 11.06
C GLU A 92 4.81 14.67 12.28
N VAL A 93 4.19 13.50 12.09
CA VAL A 93 3.65 12.71 13.19
C VAL A 93 4.84 11.99 13.85
N PRO A 94 5.13 12.21 15.15
CA PRO A 94 6.20 11.51 15.84
C PRO A 94 5.98 9.98 15.78
N THR A 95 7.05 9.22 15.58
CA THR A 95 6.97 7.74 15.50
C THR A 95 6.26 7.14 16.72
N ALA A 96 6.58 7.63 17.91
CA ALA A 96 5.94 7.17 19.15
C ALA A 96 4.43 7.41 19.16
N LEU A 97 3.97 8.59 18.70
CA LEU A 97 2.53 8.90 18.59
C LEU A 97 1.84 8.01 17.56
N PHE A 98 2.46 7.83 16.38
CA PHE A 98 1.95 6.94 15.34
C PHE A 98 1.76 5.51 15.88
N GLU A 99 2.78 4.94 16.50
CA GLU A 99 2.74 3.60 17.04
C GLU A 99 1.72 3.44 18.18
N GLU A 100 1.65 4.43 19.08
CA GLU A 100 0.69 4.42 20.18
C GLU A 100 -0.74 4.40 19.65
N MET A 101 -1.06 5.28 18.67
CA MET A 101 -2.38 5.33 18.05
C MET A 101 -2.72 4.05 17.31
N VAL A 102 -1.77 3.44 16.58
CA VAL A 102 -1.96 2.13 15.93
C VAL A 102 -2.26 1.04 16.96
N LYS A 103 -1.45 0.93 18.03
CA LYS A 103 -1.66 -0.05 19.11
C LYS A 103 -3.02 0.15 19.78
N LYS A 104 -3.39 1.40 20.06
CA LYS A 104 -4.66 1.76 20.72
C LYS A 104 -5.87 1.37 19.86
N VAL A 105 -5.92 1.76 18.59
CA VAL A 105 -7.08 1.47 17.73
C VAL A 105 -7.25 -0.03 17.46
N VAL A 106 -6.16 -0.79 17.33
CA VAL A 106 -6.21 -2.24 17.15
C VAL A 106 -6.77 -2.92 18.41
N ARG A 107 -6.30 -2.54 19.61
CA ARG A 107 -6.80 -3.09 20.87
C ARG A 107 -8.27 -2.76 21.13
N LEU A 108 -8.70 -1.54 20.84
CA LEU A 108 -10.10 -1.11 20.98
C LEU A 108 -11.05 -1.91 20.08
N ASN A 109 -10.56 -2.34 18.91
CA ASN A 109 -11.35 -3.08 17.92
C ASN A 109 -10.90 -4.56 17.79
N GLN A 110 -10.36 -5.16 18.85
CA GLN A 110 -9.85 -6.53 18.82
C GLN A 110 -10.87 -7.58 18.40
N GLU A 111 -12.15 -7.32 18.60
CA GLU A 111 -13.24 -8.21 18.21
C GLU A 111 -13.50 -8.26 16.71
N TYR A 112 -12.97 -7.26 15.98
CA TYR A 112 -13.04 -7.15 14.51
C TYR A 112 -11.81 -7.72 13.81
N ILE A 113 -10.84 -8.28 14.54
CA ILE A 113 -9.67 -8.90 13.93
C ILE A 113 -10.07 -10.28 13.43
N PRO A 114 -10.03 -10.54 12.10
CA PRO A 114 -10.43 -11.81 11.52
C PRO A 114 -9.61 -12.99 12.05
N THR A 115 -10.15 -14.19 11.96
CA THR A 115 -9.42 -15.41 12.32
C THR A 115 -8.32 -15.71 11.31
N TYR A 116 -7.29 -16.45 11.74
CA TYR A 116 -6.21 -16.90 10.86
C TYR A 116 -6.74 -17.72 9.67
N GLU A 117 -7.68 -18.64 9.95
CA GLU A 117 -8.24 -19.58 8.97
C GLU A 117 -9.01 -18.87 7.85
N SER A 118 -9.58 -17.70 8.12
CA SER A 118 -10.32 -16.93 7.13
C SER A 118 -9.43 -16.31 6.04
N GLY A 119 -8.11 -16.18 6.30
CA GLY A 119 -7.18 -15.45 5.43
C GLY A 119 -7.41 -13.93 5.36
N ALA A 120 -8.49 -13.44 5.98
CA ALA A 120 -8.81 -12.01 6.11
C ALA A 120 -7.91 -11.33 7.15
N THR A 121 -7.89 -10.00 7.17
CA THR A 121 -7.03 -9.20 8.03
C THR A 121 -7.74 -7.96 8.52
N LEU A 122 -7.29 -7.35 9.62
CA LEU A 122 -7.75 -6.03 10.01
C LEU A 122 -6.87 -4.98 9.31
N TYR A 123 -7.46 -4.25 8.37
CA TYR A 123 -6.78 -3.14 7.69
C TYR A 123 -6.78 -1.89 8.58
N ILE A 124 -5.64 -1.24 8.69
CA ILE A 124 -5.44 -0.02 9.49
C ILE A 124 -5.19 1.13 8.54
N ARG A 125 -5.98 2.20 8.65
CA ARG A 125 -5.89 3.40 7.82
C ARG A 125 -5.52 4.62 8.66
N PRO A 126 -4.23 4.96 8.81
CA PRO A 126 -3.80 6.28 9.24
C PRO A 126 -4.07 7.33 8.16
N LEU A 127 -4.62 8.47 8.57
CA LEU A 127 -4.93 9.61 7.70
C LEU A 127 -4.57 10.90 8.41
N LEU A 128 -3.76 11.74 7.77
CA LEU A 128 -3.42 13.09 8.22
C LEU A 128 -4.00 14.11 7.26
N ILE A 129 -4.80 15.04 7.74
CA ILE A 129 -5.51 16.05 6.95
C ILE A 129 -5.29 17.47 7.48
N GLY A 130 -5.14 18.43 6.57
CA GLY A 130 -5.16 19.86 6.90
C GLY A 130 -6.59 20.35 7.11
N THR A 131 -6.90 20.86 8.30
CA THR A 131 -8.27 21.16 8.75
C THR A 131 -8.55 22.66 8.88
N SER A 132 -7.53 23.52 8.93
CA SER A 132 -7.76 24.96 9.06
C SER A 132 -8.43 25.55 7.83
N PRO A 133 -9.37 26.51 8.01
CA PRO A 133 -10.05 27.17 6.91
C PRO A 133 -9.17 28.18 6.21
N GLN A 134 -9.12 28.13 4.88
CA GLN A 134 -8.45 29.12 4.04
C GLN A 134 -8.90 29.05 2.58
N VAL A 135 -8.67 30.14 1.83
CA VAL A 135 -8.93 30.22 0.40
C VAL A 135 -7.64 30.27 -0.43
N GLY A 136 -6.59 30.91 0.09
CA GLY A 136 -5.29 30.95 -0.57
C GLY A 136 -4.54 29.63 -0.49
N VAL A 137 -3.68 29.31 -1.49
CA VAL A 137 -2.87 28.10 -1.52
C VAL A 137 -1.64 28.28 -0.63
N HIS A 138 -1.73 27.80 0.59
CA HIS A 138 -0.62 27.71 1.55
C HIS A 138 -0.88 26.58 2.56
N PRO A 139 0.14 26.11 3.29
CA PRO A 139 -0.07 25.04 4.28
C PRO A 139 -1.12 25.40 5.32
N ALA A 140 -1.86 24.41 5.77
CA ALA A 140 -2.76 24.56 6.90
C ALA A 140 -2.01 24.96 8.18
N THR A 141 -2.70 25.56 9.13
CA THR A 141 -2.19 25.87 10.48
C THR A 141 -2.65 24.87 11.53
N GLU A 142 -3.71 24.12 11.21
CA GLU A 142 -4.24 23.05 12.05
C GLU A 142 -4.39 21.77 11.23
N TYR A 143 -4.16 20.63 11.89
CA TYR A 143 -4.24 19.31 11.28
C TYR A 143 -4.92 18.30 12.21
N MET A 144 -5.50 17.28 11.63
CA MET A 144 -6.00 16.12 12.36
C MET A 144 -5.31 14.86 11.85
N PHE A 145 -4.68 14.11 12.75
CA PHE A 145 -4.23 12.76 12.50
C PHE A 145 -5.25 11.80 13.10
N LEU A 146 -5.84 10.95 12.25
CA LEU A 146 -6.82 9.96 12.67
C LEU A 146 -6.44 8.57 12.17
N ILE A 147 -6.81 7.55 12.92
CA ILE A 147 -6.66 6.16 12.51
C ILE A 147 -7.97 5.43 12.73
N PHE A 148 -8.49 4.83 11.69
CA PHE A 148 -9.57 3.86 11.77
C PHE A 148 -9.13 2.49 11.28
N VAL A 149 -9.91 1.46 11.59
CA VAL A 149 -9.66 0.09 11.15
C VAL A 149 -10.90 -0.49 10.48
N THR A 150 -10.71 -1.46 9.60
CA THR A 150 -11.79 -2.19 8.96
C THR A 150 -11.33 -3.62 8.65
N PRO A 151 -12.12 -4.66 8.93
CA PRO A 151 -11.81 -6.00 8.51
C PRO A 151 -11.93 -6.10 6.98
N VAL A 152 -10.93 -6.71 6.32
CA VAL A 152 -10.90 -6.87 4.88
C VAL A 152 -10.55 -8.29 4.48
N GLY A 153 -11.18 -8.78 3.44
CA GLY A 153 -10.83 -10.02 2.78
C GLY A 153 -9.56 -9.90 1.91
N PRO A 154 -9.20 -10.97 1.21
CA PRO A 154 -8.10 -10.93 0.25
C PRO A 154 -8.40 -9.90 -0.86
N TYR A 155 -7.38 -9.18 -1.32
CA TYR A 155 -7.53 -8.14 -2.33
C TYR A 155 -8.06 -8.70 -3.66
N PHE A 156 -7.58 -9.87 -4.06
CA PHE A 156 -8.10 -10.60 -5.22
C PHE A 156 -8.95 -11.78 -4.77
N LYS A 157 -10.18 -11.87 -5.26
CA LYS A 157 -11.12 -12.96 -4.94
C LYS A 157 -10.61 -14.34 -5.39
N GLY A 158 -9.78 -14.39 -6.44
CA GLY A 158 -9.15 -15.61 -6.94
C GLY A 158 -7.94 -16.12 -6.12
N GLY A 159 -7.57 -15.44 -5.03
CA GLY A 159 -6.40 -15.77 -4.23
C GLY A 159 -5.07 -15.43 -4.94
N PHE A 160 -4.03 -16.23 -4.67
CA PHE A 160 -2.71 -16.06 -5.27
C PHE A 160 -2.68 -16.66 -6.68
N SER A 161 -3.15 -15.87 -7.66
CA SER A 161 -3.25 -16.21 -9.08
C SER A 161 -2.64 -15.13 -9.95
N THR A 162 -2.38 -15.43 -11.23
CA THR A 162 -1.85 -14.47 -12.17
C THR A 162 -2.94 -13.58 -12.75
N ASN A 163 -2.60 -12.32 -13.05
CA ASN A 163 -3.51 -11.30 -13.55
C ASN A 163 -2.95 -10.63 -14.81
N PRO A 164 -3.77 -10.30 -15.82
CA PRO A 164 -3.35 -9.57 -17.00
C PRO A 164 -3.32 -8.06 -16.75
N TYR A 165 -2.27 -7.39 -17.22
CA TYR A 165 -2.07 -5.94 -17.10
C TYR A 165 -1.99 -5.29 -18.49
N VAL A 166 -2.29 -3.99 -18.57
CA VAL A 166 -2.21 -3.21 -19.81
C VAL A 166 -1.43 -1.91 -19.60
N ILE A 167 -0.52 -1.61 -20.50
CA ILE A 167 0.20 -0.34 -20.52
C ILE A 167 -0.77 0.75 -20.99
N ILE A 168 -0.97 1.76 -20.16
CA ILE A 168 -1.74 2.96 -20.48
C ILE A 168 -0.77 4.10 -20.78
N ARG A 169 -0.61 4.45 -22.05
CA ARG A 169 0.34 5.48 -22.50
C ARG A 169 -0.20 6.89 -22.43
N GLU A 170 -1.51 7.04 -22.47
CA GLU A 170 -2.22 8.32 -22.49
C GLU A 170 -2.19 9.03 -21.13
N TYR A 171 -1.92 8.30 -20.06
CA TYR A 171 -1.91 8.83 -18.71
C TYR A 171 -0.58 8.57 -18.01
N ASP A 172 -0.17 9.56 -17.21
CA ASP A 172 0.96 9.44 -16.30
C ASP A 172 0.47 9.12 -14.89
N ARG A 173 1.20 8.26 -14.18
CA ARG A 173 0.95 8.07 -12.76
C ARG A 173 1.26 9.33 -11.97
N SER A 174 2.37 10.00 -12.30
CA SER A 174 2.84 11.21 -11.63
C SER A 174 3.94 11.87 -12.46
N ALA A 175 4.06 13.19 -12.35
CA ALA A 175 5.21 13.92 -12.91
C ALA A 175 6.53 13.43 -12.28
N PRO A 176 7.68 13.45 -13.00
CA PRO A 176 8.97 12.94 -12.52
C PRO A 176 9.47 13.60 -11.22
N LEU A 177 9.18 14.88 -11.04
CA LEU A 177 9.51 15.67 -9.84
C LEU A 177 8.27 16.11 -9.05
N GLY A 178 7.14 15.41 -9.27
CA GLY A 178 5.89 15.66 -8.58
C GLY A 178 5.76 14.90 -7.26
N THR A 179 4.54 14.53 -6.93
CA THR A 179 4.18 13.89 -5.66
C THR A 179 4.23 12.36 -5.67
N GLY A 180 4.67 11.73 -6.76
CA GLY A 180 4.61 10.27 -6.94
C GLY A 180 5.27 9.45 -5.82
N LYS A 181 6.37 9.96 -5.25
CA LYS A 181 7.09 9.33 -4.13
C LYS A 181 6.42 9.53 -2.75
N TYR A 182 5.37 10.34 -2.67
CA TYR A 182 4.62 10.63 -1.45
C TYR A 182 3.27 9.93 -1.47
N LYS A 183 2.79 9.53 -0.29
CA LYS A 183 1.53 8.81 -0.18
C LYS A 183 0.36 9.78 0.07
N VAL A 184 -0.06 10.45 -1.00
CA VAL A 184 -1.10 11.48 -1.03
C VAL A 184 -2.26 11.05 -1.93
N GLY A 185 -3.50 11.40 -1.56
CA GLY A 185 -4.70 10.99 -2.29
C GLY A 185 -4.77 11.51 -3.72
N GLY A 186 -4.15 12.67 -4.00
CA GLY A 186 -4.10 13.21 -5.36
C GLY A 186 -3.46 12.28 -6.38
N ASN A 187 -2.44 11.48 -6.00
CA ASN A 187 -1.85 10.48 -6.89
C ASN A 187 -2.84 9.37 -7.24
N TYR A 188 -3.74 9.03 -6.33
CA TYR A 188 -4.75 7.97 -6.53
C TYR A 188 -5.96 8.50 -7.29
N ALA A 189 -6.39 9.72 -7.02
CA ALA A 189 -7.46 10.37 -7.79
C ALA A 189 -7.06 10.53 -9.27
N ALA A 190 -5.82 10.90 -9.55
CA ALA A 190 -5.29 11.00 -10.89
C ALA A 190 -5.25 9.66 -11.66
N SER A 191 -5.16 8.52 -10.97
CA SER A 191 -5.11 7.19 -11.58
C SER A 191 -6.49 6.57 -11.87
N LEU A 192 -7.58 7.15 -11.35
CA LEU A 192 -8.93 6.55 -11.46
C LEU A 192 -9.36 6.33 -12.90
N TYR A 193 -9.06 7.26 -13.81
CA TYR A 193 -9.47 7.12 -15.20
C TYR A 193 -8.69 6.05 -15.94
N ALA A 194 -7.37 6.01 -15.76
CA ALA A 194 -6.51 4.97 -16.35
C ALA A 194 -6.88 3.56 -15.82
N ASN A 195 -7.20 3.46 -14.53
CA ASN A 195 -7.69 2.21 -13.93
C ASN A 195 -9.03 1.77 -14.56
N LYS A 196 -9.97 2.71 -14.71
CA LYS A 196 -11.23 2.43 -15.40
C LYS A 196 -11.00 1.96 -16.84
N MET A 197 -10.11 2.61 -17.59
CA MET A 197 -9.77 2.19 -18.97
C MET A 197 -9.23 0.75 -19.00
N ALA A 198 -8.33 0.39 -18.09
CA ALA A 198 -7.81 -0.96 -18.01
C ALA A 198 -8.93 -1.99 -17.78
N HIS A 199 -9.83 -1.72 -16.84
CA HIS A 199 -10.97 -2.60 -16.56
C HIS A 199 -11.97 -2.69 -17.73
N ASP A 200 -12.28 -1.58 -18.39
CA ASP A 200 -13.17 -1.55 -19.57
C ASP A 200 -12.59 -2.39 -20.74
N LEU A 201 -11.24 -2.50 -20.81
CA LEU A 201 -10.52 -3.32 -21.78
C LEU A 201 -10.37 -4.79 -21.35
N GLY A 202 -10.85 -5.16 -20.15
CA GLY A 202 -10.79 -6.52 -19.61
C GLY A 202 -9.49 -6.90 -18.91
N TYR A 203 -8.70 -5.92 -18.47
CA TYR A 203 -7.49 -6.12 -17.68
C TYR A 203 -7.73 -5.84 -16.19
N ASP A 204 -6.96 -6.49 -15.34
CA ASP A 204 -7.10 -6.33 -13.89
C ASP A 204 -6.43 -5.06 -13.36
N CYS A 205 -5.46 -4.50 -14.10
CA CYS A 205 -4.72 -3.32 -13.66
C CYS A 205 -4.05 -2.59 -14.83
N GLU A 206 -3.94 -1.28 -14.67
CA GLU A 206 -3.13 -0.43 -15.52
C GLU A 206 -1.64 -0.54 -15.16
N PHE A 207 -0.78 -0.41 -16.17
CA PHE A 207 0.67 -0.45 -16.05
C PHE A 207 1.25 0.87 -16.56
N TYR A 208 2.04 1.54 -15.72
CA TYR A 208 2.59 2.85 -16.03
C TYR A 208 4.05 2.79 -16.45
N LEU A 209 4.38 3.55 -17.48
CA LEU A 209 5.73 3.91 -17.85
C LEU A 209 6.07 5.30 -17.32
N ASP A 210 7.36 5.63 -17.27
CA ASP A 210 7.83 6.95 -16.85
C ASP A 210 7.21 8.08 -17.68
N ALA A 211 6.83 9.17 -17.01
CA ALA A 211 6.11 10.27 -17.62
C ALA A 211 6.95 11.06 -18.67
N LYS A 212 8.29 10.99 -18.58
CA LYS A 212 9.18 11.80 -19.42
C LYS A 212 9.46 11.17 -20.78
N GLU A 213 9.78 9.88 -20.79
CA GLU A 213 10.28 9.20 -22.00
C GLU A 213 9.33 8.08 -22.47
N LYS A 214 8.37 7.67 -21.65
CA LYS A 214 7.49 6.51 -21.87
C LYS A 214 8.26 5.24 -22.23
N LYS A 215 9.42 5.07 -21.61
CA LYS A 215 10.40 4.04 -21.92
C LYS A 215 10.69 3.12 -20.74
N TYR A 216 10.64 3.64 -19.52
CA TYR A 216 11.01 2.90 -18.32
C TYR A 216 9.77 2.55 -17.52
N ILE A 217 9.79 1.38 -16.88
CA ILE A 217 8.72 0.92 -16.00
C ILE A 217 8.68 1.80 -14.74
N ASP A 218 7.50 2.28 -14.37
CA ASP A 218 7.25 2.97 -13.12
C ASP A 218 6.48 2.06 -12.14
N GLU A 219 5.16 2.02 -12.21
CA GLU A 219 4.34 1.28 -11.24
C GLU A 219 3.16 0.56 -11.91
N CYS A 220 2.56 -0.38 -11.17
CA CYS A 220 1.36 -1.11 -11.55
C CYS A 220 0.20 -0.56 -10.73
N GLY A 221 -0.60 0.35 -11.28
CA GLY A 221 -1.68 0.98 -10.52
C GLY A 221 -1.19 1.59 -9.20
N ALA A 222 -1.63 1.02 -8.09
CA ALA A 222 -1.25 1.44 -6.73
C ALA A 222 -0.16 0.55 -6.09
N ALA A 223 0.57 -0.25 -6.88
CA ALA A 223 1.55 -1.24 -6.44
C ALA A 223 2.88 -1.11 -7.18
N ASN A 224 4.00 -1.46 -6.52
CA ASN A 224 5.29 -1.48 -7.18
C ASN A 224 5.44 -2.72 -8.08
N PHE A 225 6.14 -2.57 -9.19
CA PHE A 225 6.54 -3.66 -10.07
C PHE A 225 7.82 -4.35 -9.59
N PHE A 226 7.89 -5.67 -9.78
CA PHE A 226 9.13 -6.43 -9.77
C PHE A 226 9.13 -7.50 -10.88
N GLY A 227 10.32 -7.88 -11.33
CA GLY A 227 10.53 -9.01 -12.23
C GLY A 227 11.65 -9.90 -11.74
N ILE A 228 11.58 -11.18 -12.08
CA ILE A 228 12.62 -12.18 -11.79
C ILE A 228 13.22 -12.69 -13.09
N LYS A 229 14.54 -12.69 -13.17
CA LYS A 229 15.29 -13.31 -14.28
C LYS A 229 16.70 -13.69 -13.83
N ASN A 230 17.22 -14.81 -14.31
CA ASN A 230 18.58 -15.25 -14.03
C ASN A 230 18.94 -15.17 -12.53
N ASN A 231 18.08 -15.68 -11.66
CA ASN A 231 18.23 -15.63 -10.20
C ASN A 231 18.39 -14.20 -9.64
N THR A 232 17.79 -13.20 -10.30
CA THR A 232 17.87 -11.79 -9.92
C THR A 232 16.47 -11.22 -9.74
N TYR A 233 16.24 -10.59 -8.59
CA TYR A 233 15.04 -9.75 -8.32
C TYR A 233 15.32 -8.34 -8.85
N VAL A 234 14.57 -7.90 -9.82
CA VAL A 234 14.71 -6.58 -10.46
C VAL A 234 13.50 -5.73 -10.15
N THR A 235 13.69 -4.50 -9.67
CA THR A 235 12.60 -3.56 -9.42
C THR A 235 12.96 -2.15 -9.87
N PRO A 236 12.00 -1.38 -10.41
CA PRO A 236 12.25 -0.03 -10.90
C PRO A 236 12.72 0.93 -9.80
N LYS A 237 13.56 1.89 -10.21
CA LYS A 237 13.98 3.04 -9.41
C LYS A 237 13.71 4.31 -10.20
N SER A 238 12.81 5.15 -9.70
CA SER A 238 12.59 6.50 -10.22
C SER A 238 12.19 7.45 -9.09
N THR A 239 12.11 8.75 -9.41
CA THR A 239 11.68 9.79 -8.45
C THR A 239 10.18 9.89 -8.32
N SER A 240 9.41 9.23 -9.20
CA SER A 240 7.94 9.18 -9.21
C SER A 240 7.36 7.96 -8.50
N ILE A 241 8.17 6.93 -8.21
CA ILE A 241 7.71 5.69 -7.58
C ILE A 241 7.57 5.85 -6.06
N LEU A 242 6.43 5.38 -5.52
CA LEU A 242 6.24 5.31 -4.08
C LEU A 242 7.18 4.26 -3.46
N PRO A 243 7.97 4.61 -2.40
CA PRO A 243 8.79 3.64 -1.69
C PRO A 243 7.92 2.61 -0.94
N SER A 244 7.62 1.48 -1.58
CA SER A 244 6.78 0.42 -1.00
C SER A 244 7.51 -0.32 0.11
N ILE A 245 6.86 -0.45 1.28
CA ILE A 245 7.37 -1.23 2.40
C ILE A 245 7.36 -2.72 2.05
N THR A 246 6.35 -3.18 1.34
CA THR A 246 6.29 -4.57 0.85
C THR A 246 7.44 -4.86 -0.11
N ASN A 247 7.69 -3.99 -1.11
CA ASN A 247 8.81 -4.19 -2.04
C ASN A 247 10.16 -4.20 -1.32
N LYS A 248 10.36 -3.28 -0.35
CA LYS A 248 11.55 -3.24 0.50
C LYS A 248 11.76 -4.56 1.27
N SER A 249 10.68 -5.15 1.75
CA SER A 249 10.72 -6.45 2.44
C SER A 249 11.00 -7.60 1.48
N LEU A 250 10.39 -7.58 0.29
CA LEU A 250 10.63 -8.61 -0.74
C LEU A 250 12.06 -8.58 -1.27
N MET A 251 12.66 -7.40 -1.44
CA MET A 251 14.08 -7.29 -1.80
C MET A 251 14.98 -7.96 -0.75
N GLN A 252 14.73 -7.69 0.53
CA GLN A 252 15.51 -8.34 1.61
C GLN A 252 15.29 -9.85 1.64
N LEU A 253 14.05 -10.32 1.50
CA LEU A 253 13.79 -11.76 1.45
C LEU A 253 14.39 -12.42 0.21
N ALA A 254 14.47 -11.73 -0.92
CA ALA A 254 15.15 -12.23 -2.10
C ALA A 254 16.66 -12.40 -1.84
N GLU A 255 17.31 -11.44 -1.18
CA GLU A 255 18.72 -11.55 -0.74
C GLU A 255 18.91 -12.72 0.23
N ASP A 256 18.04 -12.87 1.23
CA ASP A 256 18.05 -13.98 2.19
C ASP A 256 17.92 -15.36 1.51
N MET A 257 17.22 -15.41 0.37
CA MET A 257 17.07 -16.59 -0.47
C MET A 257 18.23 -16.80 -1.46
N GLY A 258 19.22 -15.93 -1.46
CA GLY A 258 20.39 -16.01 -2.34
C GLY A 258 20.16 -15.47 -3.76
N LEU A 259 19.12 -14.68 -3.98
CA LEU A 259 18.95 -13.96 -5.23
C LEU A 259 19.79 -12.68 -5.21
N LYS A 260 20.27 -12.27 -6.39
CA LYS A 260 20.77 -10.92 -6.58
C LYS A 260 19.59 -9.94 -6.60
N VAL A 261 19.76 -8.73 -6.05
CA VAL A 261 18.75 -7.67 -6.08
C VAL A 261 19.27 -6.48 -6.90
N GLU A 262 18.48 -6.04 -7.88
CA GLU A 262 18.77 -4.87 -8.70
C GLU A 262 17.62 -3.87 -8.60
N ARG A 263 17.92 -2.67 -8.08
CA ARG A 263 17.01 -1.54 -8.08
C ARG A 263 17.57 -0.45 -9.00
N ARG A 264 17.00 -0.36 -10.20
CA ARG A 264 17.49 0.50 -11.29
C ARG A 264 16.38 0.95 -12.21
N GLN A 265 16.67 1.78 -13.22
CA GLN A 265 15.75 1.97 -14.34
C GLN A 265 15.60 0.64 -15.09
N VAL A 266 14.37 0.28 -15.44
CA VAL A 266 14.02 -0.95 -16.14
C VAL A 266 13.32 -0.55 -17.45
N PRO A 267 13.97 -0.73 -18.63
CA PRO A 267 13.33 -0.44 -19.91
C PRO A 267 12.11 -1.35 -20.15
N GLU A 268 11.09 -0.84 -20.85
CA GLU A 268 9.89 -1.61 -21.21
C GLU A 268 10.23 -2.91 -21.92
N GLU A 269 11.21 -2.87 -22.86
CA GLU A 269 11.59 -4.04 -23.64
C GLU A 269 12.15 -5.17 -22.78
N GLU A 270 12.63 -4.87 -21.58
CA GLU A 270 13.13 -5.87 -20.64
C GLU A 270 12.02 -6.79 -20.12
N LEU A 271 10.75 -6.38 -20.25
CA LEU A 271 9.58 -7.21 -19.94
C LEU A 271 9.62 -8.56 -20.66
N ALA A 272 10.14 -8.60 -21.89
CA ALA A 272 10.28 -9.83 -22.68
C ALA A 272 11.29 -10.84 -22.09
N THR A 273 12.11 -10.43 -21.13
CA THR A 273 13.19 -11.25 -20.57
C THR A 273 12.90 -11.78 -19.17
N PHE A 274 11.83 -11.33 -18.54
CA PHE A 274 11.46 -11.82 -17.20
C PHE A 274 10.82 -13.21 -17.27
N GLU A 275 11.28 -14.07 -16.38
CA GLU A 275 10.76 -15.42 -16.14
C GLU A 275 9.52 -15.40 -15.26
N GLU A 276 9.48 -14.42 -14.34
CA GLU A 276 8.36 -14.11 -13.48
C GLU A 276 8.24 -12.59 -13.32
N ALA A 277 7.03 -12.10 -13.12
CA ALA A 277 6.81 -10.71 -12.73
C ALA A 277 5.60 -10.59 -11.79
N GLY A 278 5.59 -9.53 -11.01
CA GLY A 278 4.49 -9.24 -10.11
C GLY A 278 4.41 -7.78 -9.69
N ALA A 279 3.24 -7.41 -9.23
CA ALA A 279 3.01 -6.18 -8.48
C ALA A 279 2.99 -6.49 -6.98
N CYS A 280 3.50 -5.57 -6.15
CA CYS A 280 3.55 -5.79 -4.72
C CYS A 280 3.12 -4.57 -3.91
N GLY A 281 2.39 -4.82 -2.82
CA GLY A 281 1.88 -3.79 -1.91
C GLY A 281 1.16 -4.38 -0.71
N THR A 282 0.80 -3.55 0.25
CA THR A 282 0.16 -3.98 1.51
C THR A 282 -1.17 -4.71 1.28
N ALA A 283 -1.94 -4.29 0.27
CA ALA A 283 -3.26 -4.86 0.02
C ALA A 283 -3.18 -6.33 -0.43
N ALA A 284 -2.42 -6.59 -1.52
CA ALA A 284 -2.32 -7.91 -2.16
C ALA A 284 -1.11 -8.74 -1.72
N VAL A 285 -0.12 -8.14 -1.06
CA VAL A 285 1.22 -8.68 -0.80
C VAL A 285 2.00 -8.83 -2.12
N ILE A 286 1.70 -9.84 -2.91
CA ILE A 286 2.14 -10.02 -4.29
C ILE A 286 0.92 -10.36 -5.15
N SER A 287 0.84 -9.70 -6.31
CA SER A 287 -0.07 -10.02 -7.42
C SER A 287 0.78 -10.46 -8.60
N PRO A 288 0.90 -11.77 -8.87
CA PRO A 288 1.64 -12.26 -10.01
C PRO A 288 1.01 -11.81 -11.33
N ILE A 289 1.86 -11.53 -12.34
CA ILE A 289 1.44 -11.03 -13.64
C ILE A 289 1.48 -12.16 -14.67
N SER A 290 0.38 -12.37 -15.39
CA SER A 290 0.34 -13.34 -16.49
C SER A 290 0.91 -12.78 -17.77
N LYS A 291 0.50 -11.55 -18.13
CA LYS A 291 0.95 -10.81 -19.30
C LYS A 291 0.80 -9.32 -19.10
N ILE A 292 1.55 -8.55 -19.89
CA ILE A 292 1.42 -7.11 -19.99
C ILE A 292 1.27 -6.77 -21.47
N ASP A 293 0.14 -6.18 -21.85
CA ASP A 293 -0.15 -5.81 -23.22
C ASP A 293 0.05 -4.31 -23.43
N ASP A 294 0.71 -3.94 -24.50
CA ASP A 294 0.78 -2.59 -25.05
C ASP A 294 -0.07 -2.52 -26.32
N LEU A 295 -1.30 -2.10 -26.17
CA LEU A 295 -2.28 -2.10 -27.27
C LEU A 295 -1.93 -1.06 -28.35
N GLU A 296 -1.34 0.08 -27.95
CA GLU A 296 -0.94 1.14 -28.88
C GLU A 296 0.17 0.66 -29.84
N ASN A 297 1.19 0.00 -29.31
CA ASN A 297 2.31 -0.54 -30.10
C ASN A 297 2.10 -1.98 -30.57
N LYS A 298 0.93 -2.58 -30.27
CA LYS A 298 0.57 -3.97 -30.65
C LYS A 298 1.60 -4.99 -30.14
N LYS A 299 2.10 -4.80 -28.93
CA LYS A 299 3.03 -5.71 -28.26
C LYS A 299 2.32 -6.47 -27.14
N SER A 300 2.77 -7.68 -26.87
CA SER A 300 2.31 -8.49 -25.73
C SER A 300 3.51 -9.17 -25.08
N TYR A 301 3.70 -8.91 -23.81
CA TYR A 301 4.75 -9.51 -22.99
C TYR A 301 4.13 -10.62 -22.14
N VAL A 302 4.20 -11.86 -22.61
CA VAL A 302 3.68 -13.04 -21.89
C VAL A 302 4.72 -13.47 -20.86
N ILE A 303 4.40 -13.32 -19.58
CA ILE A 303 5.25 -13.68 -18.44
C ILE A 303 4.96 -15.13 -18.00
N SER A 304 3.69 -15.42 -17.66
CA SER A 304 3.29 -16.77 -17.29
C SER A 304 2.62 -17.49 -18.46
N LYS A 305 3.27 -18.54 -18.97
CA LYS A 305 2.77 -19.31 -20.13
C LYS A 305 1.70 -20.33 -19.73
N ASP A 306 1.72 -20.80 -18.50
CA ASP A 306 0.78 -21.80 -17.98
C ASP A 306 -0.32 -21.18 -17.09
N GLY A 307 -0.32 -19.85 -16.96
CA GLY A 307 -1.29 -19.11 -16.15
C GLY A 307 -1.07 -19.23 -14.63
N LYS A 308 0.08 -19.76 -14.19
CA LYS A 308 0.36 -19.97 -12.77
C LYS A 308 1.41 -18.96 -12.26
N PRO A 309 1.35 -18.63 -10.95
CA PRO A 309 2.44 -17.90 -10.31
C PRO A 309 3.78 -18.62 -10.43
N GLY A 310 4.84 -17.87 -10.65
CA GLY A 310 6.19 -18.45 -10.71
C GLY A 310 6.69 -18.96 -9.35
N PRO A 311 7.68 -19.88 -9.35
CA PRO A 311 8.15 -20.52 -8.12
C PRO A 311 8.80 -19.55 -7.15
N ILE A 312 9.57 -18.56 -7.62
CA ILE A 312 10.24 -17.57 -6.75
C ILE A 312 9.21 -16.61 -6.15
N SER A 313 8.29 -16.11 -6.96
CA SER A 313 7.17 -15.28 -6.49
C SER A 313 6.33 -15.98 -5.43
N THR A 314 6.10 -17.29 -5.60
CA THR A 314 5.38 -18.13 -4.65
C THR A 314 6.16 -18.28 -3.33
N GLN A 315 7.46 -18.53 -3.39
CA GLN A 315 8.31 -18.63 -2.20
C GLN A 315 8.36 -17.31 -1.44
N LEU A 316 8.56 -16.18 -2.14
CA LEU A 316 8.56 -14.83 -1.55
C LEU A 316 7.21 -14.52 -0.88
N TYR A 317 6.10 -14.83 -1.55
CA TYR A 317 4.76 -14.65 -1.00
C TYR A 317 4.56 -15.45 0.28
N ASN A 318 4.86 -16.75 0.25
CA ASN A 318 4.69 -17.63 1.41
C ASN A 318 5.58 -17.19 2.58
N LYS A 319 6.85 -16.85 2.31
CA LYS A 319 7.79 -16.40 3.34
C LYS A 319 7.35 -15.10 4.00
N LEU A 320 6.94 -14.10 3.20
CA LEU A 320 6.46 -12.83 3.74
C LEU A 320 5.17 -13.02 4.56
N ARG A 321 4.21 -13.81 4.04
CA ARG A 321 2.96 -14.14 4.76
C ARG A 321 3.26 -14.90 6.05
N GLY A 322 4.18 -15.86 5.99
CA GLY A 322 4.62 -16.62 7.17
C GLY A 322 5.18 -15.71 8.28
N ILE A 323 6.02 -14.73 7.92
CA ILE A 323 6.52 -13.74 8.88
C ILE A 323 5.37 -12.89 9.45
N GLN A 324 4.47 -12.40 8.59
CA GLN A 324 3.32 -11.58 9.01
C GLN A 324 2.39 -12.32 10.00
N TYR A 325 2.22 -13.62 9.83
CA TYR A 325 1.41 -14.47 10.70
C TYR A 325 2.20 -15.18 11.81
N GLY A 326 3.51 -14.96 11.89
CA GLY A 326 4.38 -15.60 12.89
C GLY A 326 4.53 -17.11 12.74
N THR A 327 4.29 -17.65 11.54
CA THR A 327 4.53 -19.06 11.19
C THR A 327 5.93 -19.29 10.61
N GLU A 328 6.62 -18.23 10.20
CA GLU A 328 8.02 -18.19 9.81
C GLU A 328 8.82 -17.33 10.77
N PRO A 329 10.10 -17.61 10.99
CA PRO A 329 10.98 -16.80 11.83
C PRO A 329 11.09 -15.35 11.32
N ASP A 330 10.89 -14.38 12.20
CA ASP A 330 11.09 -12.96 11.94
C ASP A 330 12.51 -12.53 12.31
N ILE A 331 13.50 -12.93 11.52
CA ILE A 331 14.92 -12.65 11.78
C ILE A 331 15.29 -11.17 11.64
N HIS A 332 14.41 -10.38 11.03
CA HIS A 332 14.59 -8.94 10.81
C HIS A 332 13.85 -8.07 11.83
N ASN A 333 13.11 -8.66 12.77
CA ASN A 333 12.26 -7.94 13.73
C ASN A 333 11.24 -6.99 13.08
N TRP A 334 10.58 -7.46 12.01
CA TRP A 334 9.58 -6.67 11.27
C TRP A 334 8.20 -6.66 11.90
N THR A 335 7.92 -7.56 12.82
CA THR A 335 6.61 -7.65 13.45
C THR A 335 6.61 -7.13 14.88
N THR A 336 5.53 -6.45 15.26
CA THR A 336 5.29 -6.02 16.63
C THR A 336 4.04 -6.69 17.16
N VAL A 337 4.13 -7.36 18.30
CA VAL A 337 2.97 -7.93 19.00
C VAL A 337 2.18 -6.80 19.64
N ILE A 338 0.88 -6.74 19.32
CA ILE A 338 -0.05 -5.72 19.83
C ILE A 338 -0.95 -6.31 20.94
N ILE A 339 -1.34 -7.58 20.77
CA ILE A 339 -2.15 -8.35 21.73
C ILE A 339 -1.46 -9.69 21.91
N GLU A 340 -1.24 -10.07 23.17
CA GLU A 340 -0.63 -11.35 23.58
C GLU A 340 -1.65 -12.51 23.48
#